data_f2f0956e3e7c4ed339bcf8f998c9f33f
#
_entry.id   f2f0956e3e7c4ed339bcf8f998c9f33f
#
_cell.length_a   1.000
_cell.length_b   1.000
_cell.length_c   1.000
_cell.angle_alpha   90.00
_cell.angle_beta   90.00
_cell.angle_gamma   90.00
#
_symmetry.space_group_name_H-M   'P 1'
#
loop_
_entity.id
_entity.type
_entity.pdbx_description
1 polymer ?
#
loop_
_entity_poly.entity_id
_entity_poly.type
_entity_poly.pdbx_seq_one_letter_code
_entity_poly.pdbx_strand_id
1 'polypeptide(L)'
;MPDGVRGHNVARPITHIFILLMLGLMPPYAHSLAAPLGKQAPQPMPADSAPVVEEQILSTTDKITKPVDTDAEAMRHNDLGVAFVFKGDLGQAIDEFKHALRLQANYFAAHLNLANTLLDIGKHDDAIAEFKAALRLKPDDLKAHNDLGVALKEMGDLGGAIAEFKTVLRHRPSDVNAHNNLGVTLKGMGDLDGALAEYRTAASLQPNDINAHFNLGLALMEKGNPDAAIAEFRTALHLRPDDAKIRLNLGNALAGTGQRMEAAQELRQYLRLELDTPANRRWLEQAEAKLRELEMPQ
;
A
#
# COMPACT_ATOMS: atom_id res chain seq x y z
N MET A 1 20.80 -21.10 19.73
CA MET A 1 19.98 -21.23 18.51
C MET A 1 18.81 -20.30 18.66
N PRO A 2 18.70 -19.23 17.91
CA PRO A 2 17.60 -18.28 18.02
C PRO A 2 16.54 -18.61 16.97
N ASP A 3 15.32 -18.79 17.43
CA ASP A 3 14.15 -18.99 16.60
C ASP A 3 13.67 -17.67 15.97
N GLY A 4 13.36 -17.77 14.68
CA GLY A 4 13.04 -16.66 13.82
C GLY A 4 11.78 -15.89 14.20
N VAL A 5 11.93 -14.60 14.29
CA VAL A 5 10.83 -13.64 14.33
C VAL A 5 10.26 -13.50 12.91
N ARG A 6 9.18 -14.21 12.63
CA ARG A 6 8.36 -13.97 11.43
C ARG A 6 7.58 -12.67 11.64
N GLY A 7 7.86 -11.70 10.78
CA GLY A 7 7.15 -10.43 10.76
C GLY A 7 5.65 -10.62 10.52
N HIS A 8 4.85 -10.03 11.40
CA HIS A 8 3.41 -10.01 11.26
C HIS A 8 2.98 -8.93 10.28
N ASN A 9 2.18 -9.36 9.31
CA ASN A 9 1.43 -8.53 8.38
C ASN A 9 0.61 -7.47 9.15
N VAL A 10 1.10 -6.24 9.17
CA VAL A 10 0.30 -5.10 9.60
C VAL A 10 -0.43 -4.59 8.36
N ALA A 11 -1.73 -4.83 8.30
CA ALA A 11 -2.60 -4.26 7.28
C ALA A 11 -2.35 -2.75 7.19
N ARG A 12 -1.88 -2.29 6.03
CA ARG A 12 -1.68 -0.87 5.75
C ARG A 12 -3.04 -0.17 5.76
N PRO A 13 -3.18 0.98 6.42
CA PRO A 13 -4.37 1.80 6.22
C PRO A 13 -4.38 2.28 4.77
N ILE A 14 -5.49 2.01 4.11
CA ILE A 14 -5.80 2.47 2.75
C ILE A 14 -5.69 3.99 2.74
N THR A 15 -4.72 4.51 2.03
CA THR A 15 -4.56 5.95 1.81
C THR A 15 -5.78 6.44 1.04
N HIS A 16 -6.57 7.32 1.63
CA HIS A 16 -7.73 7.95 1.02
C HIS A 16 -7.28 8.79 -0.17
N ILE A 17 -7.50 8.29 -1.37
CA ILE A 17 -7.48 9.11 -2.58
C ILE A 17 -8.88 9.66 -2.77
N PHE A 18 -8.99 10.98 -2.70
CA PHE A 18 -10.19 11.73 -3.05
C PHE A 18 -10.60 11.41 -4.48
N ILE A 19 -11.75 10.75 -4.66
CA ILE A 19 -12.39 10.54 -5.95
C ILE A 19 -13.37 11.69 -6.18
N LEU A 20 -13.07 12.51 -7.18
CA LEU A 20 -14.06 13.40 -7.77
C LEU A 20 -15.11 12.56 -8.52
N LEU A 21 -16.32 12.53 -8.02
CA LEU A 21 -17.48 11.98 -8.71
C LEU A 21 -17.82 12.90 -9.88
N MET A 22 -17.63 12.42 -11.11
CA MET A 22 -18.33 12.94 -12.29
C MET A 22 -19.48 12.01 -12.59
N LEU A 23 -20.66 12.48 -12.28
CA LEU A 23 -21.95 11.96 -12.71
C LEU A 23 -22.19 12.27 -14.20
N GLY A 24 -22.64 11.28 -14.93
CA GLY A 24 -23.48 11.57 -16.06
C GLY A 24 -23.26 10.75 -17.32
N LEU A 25 -24.31 10.02 -17.65
CA LEU A 25 -24.71 9.54 -18.98
C LEU A 25 -24.29 8.13 -19.40
N MET A 26 -25.07 7.17 -18.94
CA MET A 26 -25.36 5.97 -19.71
C MET A 26 -26.67 6.17 -20.49
N PRO A 27 -26.73 5.84 -21.80
CA PRO A 27 -28.01 5.61 -22.49
C PRO A 27 -28.48 4.16 -22.28
N PRO A 28 -29.81 3.94 -22.22
CA PRO A 28 -30.36 2.60 -21.98
C PRO A 28 -30.63 1.91 -23.31
N TYR A 29 -30.13 0.70 -23.49
CA TYR A 29 -30.74 -0.25 -24.41
C TYR A 29 -30.69 -1.66 -23.79
N ALA A 30 -31.83 -2.02 -23.18
CA ALA A 30 -32.22 -3.38 -22.96
C ALA A 30 -33.58 -3.61 -23.67
N HIS A 31 -33.75 -4.82 -24.12
CA HIS A 31 -34.97 -5.50 -24.60
C HIS A 31 -35.38 -5.29 -26.05
N SER A 32 -35.30 -6.41 -26.81
CA SER A 32 -36.45 -6.99 -27.47
C SER A 32 -36.06 -8.26 -28.26
N LEU A 33 -36.47 -9.38 -27.75
CA LEU A 33 -37.49 -10.28 -28.35
C LEU A 33 -37.01 -11.21 -29.47
N ALA A 34 -36.95 -12.49 -29.09
CA ALA A 34 -36.98 -13.62 -30.00
C ALA A 34 -38.40 -13.76 -30.60
N ALA A 35 -38.48 -13.89 -31.92
CA ALA A 35 -39.65 -14.42 -32.62
C ALA A 35 -39.21 -15.51 -33.60
N PRO A 36 -40.01 -16.57 -33.85
CA PRO A 36 -39.55 -17.77 -34.53
C PRO A 36 -39.50 -17.60 -36.04
N LEU A 37 -38.40 -18.03 -36.63
CA LEU A 37 -38.22 -18.07 -38.09
C LEU A 37 -39.06 -19.16 -38.74
N GLY A 38 -40.06 -18.71 -39.47
CA GLY A 38 -40.78 -19.54 -40.45
C GLY A 38 -39.87 -19.86 -41.64
N LYS A 39 -39.90 -21.17 -42.03
CA LYS A 39 -39.20 -21.69 -43.20
C LYS A 39 -39.81 -21.12 -44.47
N GLN A 40 -39.10 -20.22 -45.17
CA GLN A 40 -39.29 -19.93 -46.57
C GLN A 40 -37.98 -20.18 -47.33
N ALA A 41 -38.09 -20.91 -48.44
CA ALA A 41 -36.96 -21.15 -49.32
C ALA A 41 -36.48 -19.86 -50.01
N PRO A 42 -35.17 -19.65 -50.25
CA PRO A 42 -34.66 -18.47 -50.86
C PRO A 42 -35.09 -18.33 -52.30
N GLN A 43 -35.68 -17.19 -52.65
CA GLN A 43 -35.91 -16.77 -54.03
C GLN A 43 -34.59 -16.31 -54.66
N PRO A 44 -34.38 -16.54 -55.98
CA PRO A 44 -33.14 -16.07 -56.63
C PRO A 44 -33.16 -14.55 -56.73
N MET A 45 -32.05 -13.90 -56.36
CA MET A 45 -31.86 -12.46 -56.39
C MET A 45 -31.74 -11.94 -57.84
N PRO A 46 -32.27 -10.74 -58.14
CA PRO A 46 -32.10 -10.12 -59.44
C PRO A 46 -30.64 -9.68 -59.68
N ALA A 47 -30.16 -9.79 -60.90
CA ALA A 47 -28.79 -9.61 -61.34
C ALA A 47 -28.20 -8.20 -61.17
N ASP A 48 -29.01 -7.21 -60.79
CA ASP A 48 -28.58 -5.78 -60.63
C ASP A 48 -28.17 -5.41 -59.21
N SER A 49 -28.08 -6.36 -58.26
CA SER A 49 -27.73 -6.07 -56.87
C SER A 49 -26.26 -6.35 -56.52
N ALA A 50 -25.45 -6.80 -57.47
CA ALA A 50 -24.05 -7.15 -57.22
C ALA A 50 -23.16 -5.97 -56.72
N PRO A 51 -23.23 -4.72 -57.18
CA PRO A 51 -22.36 -3.68 -56.72
C PRO A 51 -22.65 -3.19 -55.28
N VAL A 52 -23.91 -3.29 -54.84
CA VAL A 52 -24.33 -2.83 -53.51
C VAL A 52 -23.88 -3.79 -52.40
N VAL A 53 -23.81 -5.10 -52.73
CA VAL A 53 -23.37 -6.13 -51.77
C VAL A 53 -21.86 -6.07 -51.58
N GLU A 54 -21.08 -5.80 -52.64
CA GLU A 54 -19.64 -5.62 -52.57
C GLU A 54 -19.26 -4.37 -51.73
N GLU A 55 -19.98 -3.25 -51.92
CA GLU A 55 -19.75 -2.04 -51.14
C GLU A 55 -20.15 -2.20 -49.64
N GLN A 56 -21.19 -2.97 -49.35
CA GLN A 56 -21.53 -3.33 -47.96
C GLN A 56 -20.54 -4.31 -47.35
N ILE A 57 -19.98 -5.27 -48.09
CA ILE A 57 -18.96 -6.17 -47.62
C ILE A 57 -17.64 -5.40 -47.38
N LEU A 58 -17.24 -4.50 -48.25
CA LEU A 58 -16.08 -3.62 -48.09
C LEU A 58 -16.25 -2.71 -46.87
N SER A 59 -17.44 -2.12 -46.65
CA SER A 59 -17.71 -1.28 -45.48
C SER A 59 -17.74 -2.05 -44.16
N THR A 60 -18.10 -3.34 -44.21
CA THR A 60 -18.10 -4.22 -43.04
C THR A 60 -16.68 -4.77 -42.74
N THR A 61 -15.90 -5.07 -43.78
CA THR A 61 -14.48 -5.43 -43.64
C THR A 61 -13.64 -4.28 -43.13
N ASP A 62 -13.89 -3.03 -43.55
CA ASP A 62 -13.23 -1.85 -42.98
C ASP A 62 -13.56 -1.60 -41.51
N LYS A 63 -14.75 -2.02 -41.04
CA LYS A 63 -15.10 -1.99 -39.61
C LYS A 63 -14.43 -3.13 -38.80
N ILE A 64 -14.09 -4.25 -39.45
CA ILE A 64 -13.41 -5.40 -38.84
C ILE A 64 -11.89 -5.21 -38.84
N THR A 65 -11.35 -4.37 -39.75
CA THR A 65 -9.92 -4.09 -39.89
C THR A 65 -9.45 -2.80 -39.25
N LYS A 66 -10.25 -2.13 -38.42
CA LYS A 66 -9.64 -1.12 -37.54
C LYS A 66 -8.65 -1.84 -36.65
N PRO A 67 -7.35 -1.48 -36.73
CA PRO A 67 -6.38 -2.06 -35.80
C PRO A 67 -6.91 -1.80 -34.41
N VAL A 68 -7.00 -2.87 -33.61
CA VAL A 68 -7.34 -2.76 -32.21
C VAL A 68 -6.34 -1.76 -31.64
N ASP A 69 -6.83 -0.67 -31.05
CA ASP A 69 -5.99 0.29 -30.37
C ASP A 69 -5.43 -0.41 -29.13
N THR A 70 -4.27 -1.04 -29.31
CA THR A 70 -3.60 -1.83 -28.27
C THR A 70 -3.31 -1.01 -27.03
N ASP A 71 -3.10 0.32 -27.19
CA ASP A 71 -2.85 1.22 -26.07
C ASP A 71 -4.13 1.46 -25.27
N ALA A 72 -5.27 1.71 -25.96
CA ALA A 72 -6.57 1.83 -25.29
C ALA A 72 -6.99 0.52 -24.59
N GLU A 73 -6.66 -0.62 -25.18
CA GLU A 73 -6.95 -1.92 -24.58
C GLU A 73 -6.04 -2.19 -23.35
N ALA A 74 -4.75 -1.85 -23.44
CA ALA A 74 -3.82 -1.92 -22.32
C ALA A 74 -4.28 -1.02 -21.15
N MET A 75 -4.75 0.20 -21.45
CA MET A 75 -5.32 1.09 -20.43
C MET A 75 -6.54 0.47 -19.75
N ARG A 76 -7.48 -0.11 -20.51
CA ARG A 76 -8.66 -0.78 -19.94
C ARG A 76 -8.30 -1.92 -19.01
N HIS A 77 -7.33 -2.76 -19.37
CA HIS A 77 -6.84 -3.83 -18.51
C HIS A 77 -6.17 -3.29 -17.24
N ASN A 78 -5.38 -2.22 -17.35
CA ASN A 78 -4.81 -1.57 -16.18
C ASN A 78 -5.91 -1.05 -15.24
N ASP A 79 -6.93 -0.35 -15.78
CA ASP A 79 -8.04 0.20 -14.98
C ASP A 79 -8.89 -0.91 -14.33
N LEU A 80 -9.09 -2.02 -15.04
CA LEU A 80 -9.76 -3.19 -14.50
C LEU A 80 -8.95 -3.83 -13.37
N GLY A 81 -7.63 -3.94 -13.53
CA GLY A 81 -6.73 -4.38 -12.47
C GLY A 81 -6.82 -3.50 -11.22
N VAL A 82 -6.83 -2.18 -11.39
CA VAL A 82 -7.05 -1.23 -10.28
C VAL A 82 -8.39 -1.47 -9.60
N ALA A 83 -9.47 -1.71 -10.37
CA ALA A 83 -10.78 -2.00 -9.80
C ALA A 83 -10.79 -3.31 -8.98
N PHE A 84 -10.06 -4.33 -9.41
CA PHE A 84 -9.89 -5.57 -8.64
C PHE A 84 -9.10 -5.37 -7.35
N VAL A 85 -8.06 -4.51 -7.36
CA VAL A 85 -7.35 -4.12 -6.11
C VAL A 85 -8.32 -3.49 -5.11
N PHE A 86 -9.19 -2.58 -5.54
CA PHE A 86 -10.21 -1.98 -4.65
C PHE A 86 -11.22 -2.99 -4.10
N LYS A 87 -11.50 -4.07 -4.82
CA LYS A 87 -12.37 -5.17 -4.35
C LYS A 87 -11.63 -6.15 -3.43
N GLY A 88 -10.31 -6.06 -3.33
CA GLY A 88 -9.47 -7.02 -2.61
C GLY A 88 -9.16 -8.30 -3.39
N ASP A 89 -9.52 -8.37 -4.67
CA ASP A 89 -9.23 -9.53 -5.53
C ASP A 89 -7.87 -9.36 -6.21
N LEU A 90 -6.81 -9.52 -5.42
CA LEU A 90 -5.44 -9.25 -5.85
C LEU A 90 -4.96 -10.24 -6.93
N GLY A 91 -5.54 -11.45 -6.97
CA GLY A 91 -5.22 -12.43 -8.03
C GLY A 91 -5.65 -11.95 -9.39
N GLN A 92 -6.93 -11.54 -9.53
CA GLN A 92 -7.45 -10.99 -10.79
C GLN A 92 -6.76 -9.69 -11.17
N ALA A 93 -6.45 -8.83 -10.19
CA ALA A 93 -5.70 -7.61 -10.44
C ALA A 93 -4.34 -7.87 -11.11
N ILE A 94 -3.58 -8.86 -10.62
CA ILE A 94 -2.29 -9.26 -11.19
C ILE A 94 -2.46 -9.75 -12.62
N ASP A 95 -3.48 -10.55 -12.91
CA ASP A 95 -3.72 -11.08 -14.25
C ASP A 95 -4.05 -9.95 -15.24
N GLU A 96 -4.84 -8.98 -14.82
CA GLU A 96 -5.20 -7.81 -15.62
C GLU A 96 -4.00 -6.89 -15.88
N PHE A 97 -3.18 -6.59 -14.87
CA PHE A 97 -1.96 -5.82 -15.08
C PHE A 97 -0.97 -6.53 -16.02
N LYS A 98 -0.81 -7.84 -15.87
CA LYS A 98 0.01 -8.64 -16.81
C LYS A 98 -0.57 -8.63 -18.22
N HIS A 99 -1.89 -8.59 -18.37
CA HIS A 99 -2.52 -8.45 -19.68
C HIS A 99 -2.22 -7.08 -20.30
N ALA A 100 -2.36 -6.01 -19.52
CA ALA A 100 -1.96 -4.67 -19.95
C ALA A 100 -0.50 -4.63 -20.44
N LEU A 101 0.41 -5.28 -19.70
CA LEU A 101 1.84 -5.34 -20.05
C LEU A 101 2.14 -6.24 -21.26
N ARG A 102 1.31 -7.24 -21.55
CA ARG A 102 1.42 -8.02 -22.82
C ARG A 102 1.03 -7.19 -24.03
N LEU A 103 0.05 -6.28 -23.87
CA LEU A 103 -0.37 -5.37 -24.92
C LEU A 103 0.60 -4.21 -25.11
N GLN A 104 1.11 -3.66 -24.01
CA GLN A 104 2.01 -2.52 -24.00
C GLN A 104 3.12 -2.75 -22.95
N ALA A 105 4.23 -3.35 -23.37
CA ALA A 105 5.35 -3.72 -22.48
C ALA A 105 6.02 -2.52 -21.78
N ASN A 106 5.87 -1.30 -22.31
CA ASN A 106 6.41 -0.07 -21.74
C ASN A 106 5.36 0.75 -20.99
N TYR A 107 4.36 0.10 -20.41
CA TYR A 107 3.30 0.79 -19.68
C TYR A 107 3.70 1.01 -18.22
N PHE A 108 4.24 2.20 -17.94
CA PHE A 108 4.74 2.59 -16.62
C PHE A 108 3.75 2.35 -15.49
N ALA A 109 2.48 2.77 -15.67
CA ALA A 109 1.47 2.63 -14.63
C ALA A 109 1.13 1.16 -14.33
N ALA A 110 1.09 0.31 -15.35
CA ALA A 110 0.83 -1.11 -15.16
C ALA A 110 1.97 -1.82 -14.42
N HIS A 111 3.24 -1.48 -14.70
CA HIS A 111 4.38 -1.97 -13.93
C HIS A 111 4.28 -1.56 -12.45
N LEU A 112 3.98 -0.28 -12.16
CA LEU A 112 3.83 0.18 -10.77
C LEU A 112 2.68 -0.50 -10.05
N ASN A 113 1.51 -0.63 -10.70
CA ASN A 113 0.34 -1.25 -10.10
C ASN A 113 0.58 -2.74 -9.83
N LEU A 114 1.19 -3.44 -10.79
CA LEU A 114 1.59 -4.84 -10.63
C LEU A 114 2.59 -5.00 -9.49
N ALA A 115 3.63 -4.16 -9.44
CA ALA A 115 4.64 -4.19 -8.39
C ALA A 115 4.02 -4.00 -6.99
N ASN A 116 3.17 -2.99 -6.82
CA ASN A 116 2.50 -2.75 -5.53
C ASN A 116 1.59 -3.93 -5.15
N THR A 117 0.82 -4.48 -6.10
CA THR A 117 -0.05 -5.64 -5.84
C THR A 117 0.75 -6.90 -5.47
N LEU A 118 1.89 -7.12 -6.12
CA LEU A 118 2.81 -8.22 -5.79
C LEU A 118 3.42 -8.05 -4.40
N LEU A 119 3.77 -6.82 -4.04
CA LEU A 119 4.27 -6.48 -2.70
C LEU A 119 3.22 -6.77 -1.62
N ASP A 120 1.96 -6.39 -1.85
CA ASP A 120 0.85 -6.63 -0.92
C ASP A 120 0.60 -8.11 -0.63
N ILE A 121 0.90 -9.00 -1.59
CA ILE A 121 0.80 -10.47 -1.40
C ILE A 121 2.14 -11.12 -1.00
N GLY A 122 3.17 -10.32 -0.68
CA GLY A 122 4.47 -10.80 -0.21
C GLY A 122 5.39 -11.39 -1.29
N LYS A 123 5.11 -11.15 -2.58
CA LYS A 123 5.99 -11.56 -3.68
C LYS A 123 7.06 -10.50 -3.95
N HIS A 124 8.00 -10.37 -3.00
CA HIS A 124 8.97 -9.28 -2.99
C HIS A 124 9.90 -9.27 -4.22
N ASP A 125 10.41 -10.43 -4.65
CA ASP A 125 11.31 -10.52 -5.81
C ASP A 125 10.63 -10.05 -7.10
N ASP A 126 9.39 -10.52 -7.34
CA ASP A 126 8.60 -10.13 -8.50
C ASP A 126 8.25 -8.63 -8.45
N ALA A 127 7.88 -8.11 -7.27
CA ALA A 127 7.59 -6.68 -7.07
C ALA A 127 8.80 -5.81 -7.38
N ILE A 128 9.98 -6.17 -6.88
CA ILE A 128 11.25 -5.46 -7.14
C ILE A 128 11.58 -5.45 -8.64
N ALA A 129 11.35 -6.56 -9.34
CA ALA A 129 11.57 -6.63 -10.79
C ALA A 129 10.67 -5.65 -11.55
N GLU A 130 9.40 -5.56 -11.17
CA GLU A 130 8.42 -4.66 -11.78
C GLU A 130 8.68 -3.18 -11.42
N PHE A 131 9.08 -2.86 -10.17
CA PHE A 131 9.53 -1.50 -9.82
C PHE A 131 10.75 -1.08 -10.62
N LYS A 132 11.74 -1.96 -10.78
CA LYS A 132 12.91 -1.70 -11.62
C LYS A 132 12.52 -1.51 -13.09
N ALA A 133 11.51 -2.25 -13.59
CA ALA A 133 10.98 -2.05 -14.94
C ALA A 133 10.33 -0.67 -15.08
N ALA A 134 9.52 -0.26 -14.12
CA ALA A 134 8.93 1.08 -14.09
C ALA A 134 10.01 2.18 -14.07
N LEU A 135 11.03 2.03 -13.23
CA LEU A 135 12.11 3.01 -13.12
C LEU A 135 13.03 3.06 -14.37
N ARG A 136 13.11 2.00 -15.17
CA ARG A 136 13.74 2.10 -16.50
C ARG A 136 12.96 3.00 -17.45
N LEU A 137 11.65 3.08 -17.30
CA LEU A 137 10.78 3.95 -18.11
C LEU A 137 10.76 5.39 -17.60
N LYS A 138 10.76 5.57 -16.28
CA LYS A 138 10.78 6.88 -15.60
C LYS A 138 11.80 6.87 -14.46
N PRO A 139 13.08 7.15 -14.76
CA PRO A 139 14.15 7.07 -13.77
C PRO A 139 14.02 8.05 -12.58
N ASP A 140 13.27 9.14 -12.76
CA ASP A 140 13.12 10.19 -11.73
C ASP A 140 11.78 10.10 -10.97
N ASP A 141 11.04 8.99 -11.08
CA ASP A 141 9.80 8.83 -10.34
C ASP A 141 10.04 8.52 -8.87
N LEU A 142 9.92 9.56 -8.03
CA LEU A 142 10.24 9.48 -6.61
C LEU A 142 9.32 8.52 -5.85
N LYS A 143 8.07 8.35 -6.32
CA LYS A 143 7.17 7.37 -5.72
C LYS A 143 7.66 5.95 -5.99
N ALA A 144 8.05 5.64 -7.22
CA ALA A 144 8.60 4.34 -7.58
C ALA A 144 9.89 4.02 -6.81
N HIS A 145 10.78 5.01 -6.61
CA HIS A 145 11.97 4.85 -5.76
C HIS A 145 11.59 4.54 -4.31
N ASN A 146 10.64 5.29 -3.71
CA ASN A 146 10.19 5.02 -2.36
C ASN A 146 9.58 3.60 -2.22
N ASP A 147 8.72 3.21 -3.15
CA ASP A 147 8.04 1.91 -3.13
C ASP A 147 9.04 0.75 -3.36
N LEU A 148 10.03 0.94 -4.25
CA LEU A 148 11.15 0.00 -4.40
C LEU A 148 11.97 -0.12 -3.12
N GLY A 149 12.27 1.01 -2.45
CA GLY A 149 12.97 1.02 -1.17
C GLY A 149 12.20 0.23 -0.09
N VAL A 150 10.87 0.34 -0.06
CA VAL A 150 10.02 -0.45 0.85
C VAL A 150 10.11 -1.94 0.51
N ALA A 151 10.00 -2.31 -0.77
CA ALA A 151 10.09 -3.71 -1.20
C ALA A 151 11.46 -4.33 -0.87
N LEU A 152 12.56 -3.60 -1.11
CA LEU A 152 13.92 -4.02 -0.78
C LEU A 152 14.09 -4.22 0.75
N LYS A 153 13.57 -3.30 1.55
CA LYS A 153 13.59 -3.41 3.02
C LYS A 153 12.84 -4.66 3.50
N GLU A 154 11.66 -4.95 2.95
CA GLU A 154 10.87 -6.13 3.32
C GLU A 154 11.54 -7.44 2.91
N MET A 155 12.30 -7.44 1.81
CA MET A 155 13.15 -8.56 1.41
C MET A 155 14.43 -8.70 2.27
N GLY A 156 14.81 -7.66 3.04
CA GLY A 156 16.01 -7.63 3.87
C GLY A 156 17.22 -6.99 3.17
N ASP A 157 17.10 -6.51 1.95
CA ASP A 157 18.15 -5.68 1.30
C ASP A 157 18.10 -4.26 1.85
N LEU A 158 18.59 -4.10 3.08
CA LEU A 158 18.58 -2.81 3.77
C LEU A 158 19.50 -1.79 3.08
N GLY A 159 20.60 -2.25 2.47
CA GLY A 159 21.52 -1.39 1.73
C GLY A 159 20.88 -0.79 0.49
N GLY A 160 20.22 -1.61 -0.30
CA GLY A 160 19.45 -1.18 -1.46
C GLY A 160 18.31 -0.23 -1.07
N ALA A 161 17.57 -0.55 -0.02
CA ALA A 161 16.49 0.31 0.50
C ALA A 161 16.98 1.72 0.87
N ILE A 162 18.11 1.82 1.59
CA ILE A 162 18.74 3.11 1.95
C ILE A 162 19.10 3.91 0.71
N ALA A 163 19.65 3.26 -0.32
CA ALA A 163 20.02 3.95 -1.56
C ALA A 163 18.80 4.57 -2.26
N GLU A 164 17.70 3.83 -2.30
CA GLU A 164 16.44 4.30 -2.89
C GLU A 164 15.82 5.47 -2.10
N PHE A 165 15.74 5.37 -0.75
CA PHE A 165 15.23 6.47 0.08
C PHE A 165 16.12 7.72 0.01
N LYS A 166 17.44 7.56 -0.03
CA LYS A 166 18.38 8.67 -0.24
C LYS A 166 18.22 9.30 -1.62
N THR A 167 17.83 8.53 -2.63
CA THR A 167 17.50 9.09 -3.95
C THR A 167 16.26 9.97 -3.86
N VAL A 168 15.21 9.55 -3.17
CA VAL A 168 14.04 10.40 -2.91
C VAL A 168 14.44 11.69 -2.18
N LEU A 169 15.20 11.58 -1.10
CA LEU A 169 15.60 12.73 -0.28
C LEU A 169 16.55 13.70 -0.99
N ARG A 170 17.35 13.23 -1.96
CA ARG A 170 18.19 14.10 -2.79
C ARG A 170 17.36 15.04 -3.66
N HIS A 171 16.24 14.56 -4.19
CA HIS A 171 15.32 15.33 -5.03
C HIS A 171 14.25 16.07 -4.22
N ARG A 172 13.85 15.51 -3.07
CA ARG A 172 12.84 16.06 -2.18
C ARG A 172 13.30 15.94 -0.72
N PRO A 173 14.14 16.88 -0.25
CA PRO A 173 14.71 16.85 1.12
C PRO A 173 13.69 16.93 2.24
N SER A 174 12.45 17.33 1.95
CA SER A 174 11.36 17.44 2.92
C SER A 174 10.33 16.30 2.82
N ASP A 175 10.68 15.17 2.19
CA ASP A 175 9.79 14.03 2.09
C ASP A 175 9.75 13.26 3.41
N VAL A 176 8.69 13.47 4.18
CA VAL A 176 8.49 12.88 5.51
C VAL A 176 8.46 11.36 5.47
N ASN A 177 7.82 10.78 4.43
CA ASN A 177 7.75 9.33 4.28
C ASN A 177 9.13 8.72 4.02
N ALA A 178 9.94 9.37 3.18
CA ALA A 178 11.30 8.90 2.91
C ALA A 178 12.19 9.00 4.15
N HIS A 179 12.09 10.08 4.96
CA HIS A 179 12.79 10.17 6.24
C HIS A 179 12.35 9.07 7.21
N ASN A 180 11.04 8.84 7.37
CA ASN A 180 10.53 7.78 8.23
C ASN A 180 11.01 6.38 7.76
N ASN A 181 10.91 6.09 6.47
CA ASN A 181 11.34 4.81 5.91
C ASN A 181 12.85 4.60 6.04
N LEU A 182 13.65 5.65 5.81
CA LEU A 182 15.10 5.61 6.00
C LEU A 182 15.44 5.36 7.47
N GLY A 183 14.77 6.05 8.40
CA GLY A 183 14.94 5.83 9.84
C GLY A 183 14.64 4.39 10.26
N VAL A 184 13.52 3.81 9.79
CA VAL A 184 13.17 2.41 10.05
C VAL A 184 14.24 1.46 9.52
N THR A 185 14.77 1.75 8.32
CA THR A 185 15.78 0.91 7.68
C THR A 185 17.12 0.99 8.40
N LEU A 186 17.56 2.20 8.80
CA LEU A 186 18.78 2.43 9.58
C LEU A 186 18.70 1.73 10.94
N LYS A 187 17.55 1.83 11.63
CA LYS A 187 17.32 1.11 12.88
C LYS A 187 17.43 -0.42 12.67
N GLY A 188 16.88 -0.94 11.59
CA GLY A 188 17.00 -2.36 11.21
C GLY A 188 18.44 -2.81 10.96
N MET A 189 19.34 -1.90 10.55
CA MET A 189 20.78 -2.14 10.41
C MET A 189 21.57 -1.97 11.73
N GLY A 190 20.92 -1.51 12.80
CA GLY A 190 21.58 -1.19 14.07
C GLY A 190 22.14 0.24 14.15
N ASP A 191 21.97 1.06 13.11
CA ASP A 191 22.33 2.49 13.15
C ASP A 191 21.21 3.28 13.83
N LEU A 192 21.18 3.17 15.15
CA LEU A 192 20.17 3.84 15.97
C LEU A 192 20.32 5.36 15.99
N ASP A 193 21.54 5.87 15.90
CA ASP A 193 21.79 7.32 15.88
C ASP A 193 21.32 7.94 14.55
N GLY A 194 21.61 7.28 13.43
CA GLY A 194 21.09 7.65 12.14
C GLY A 194 19.56 7.63 12.11
N ALA A 195 18.95 6.56 12.64
CA ALA A 195 17.49 6.46 12.73
C ALA A 195 16.86 7.61 13.53
N LEU A 196 17.43 7.94 14.70
CA LEU A 196 16.98 9.05 15.53
C LEU A 196 17.06 10.40 14.80
N ALA A 197 18.12 10.64 14.01
CA ALA A 197 18.26 11.85 13.22
C ALA A 197 17.15 11.96 12.16
N GLU A 198 16.86 10.87 11.44
CA GLU A 198 15.85 10.83 10.41
C GLU A 198 14.43 11.00 10.99
N TYR A 199 14.11 10.33 12.10
CA TYR A 199 12.80 10.49 12.76
C TYR A 199 12.59 11.90 13.32
N ARG A 200 13.63 12.55 13.90
CA ARG A 200 13.54 13.95 14.34
C ARG A 200 13.28 14.88 13.16
N THR A 201 13.92 14.63 12.03
CA THR A 201 13.69 15.41 10.82
C THR A 201 12.24 15.24 10.36
N ALA A 202 11.73 14.02 10.29
CA ALA A 202 10.34 13.72 9.92
C ALA A 202 9.34 14.44 10.85
N ALA A 203 9.52 14.35 12.17
CA ALA A 203 8.67 15.00 13.16
C ALA A 203 8.74 16.53 13.07
N SER A 204 9.91 17.10 12.76
CA SER A 204 10.08 18.54 12.56
C SER A 204 9.41 19.04 11.29
N LEU A 205 9.50 18.28 10.19
CA LEU A 205 8.87 18.61 8.90
C LEU A 205 7.34 18.52 8.98
N GLN A 206 6.84 17.53 9.68
CA GLN A 206 5.40 17.32 9.86
C GLN A 206 5.08 17.01 11.33
N PRO A 207 4.86 18.04 12.16
CA PRO A 207 4.59 17.89 13.60
C PRO A 207 3.32 17.08 13.94
N ASN A 208 2.45 16.85 12.96
CA ASN A 208 1.24 16.04 13.10
C ASN A 208 1.40 14.62 12.54
N ASP A 209 2.62 14.20 12.17
CA ASP A 209 2.86 12.85 11.72
C ASP A 209 3.01 11.88 12.90
N ILE A 210 1.98 11.06 13.08
CA ILE A 210 1.93 10.08 14.19
C ILE A 210 3.07 9.08 14.09
N ASN A 211 3.41 8.64 12.88
CA ASN A 211 4.44 7.63 12.68
C ASN A 211 5.82 8.16 13.04
N ALA A 212 6.11 9.43 12.70
CA ALA A 212 7.38 10.08 13.07
C ALA A 212 7.55 10.11 14.58
N HIS A 213 6.56 10.60 15.34
CA HIS A 213 6.60 10.64 16.79
C HIS A 213 6.66 9.24 17.42
N PHE A 214 5.85 8.32 16.94
CA PHE A 214 5.85 6.94 17.45
C PHE A 214 7.19 6.24 17.22
N ASN A 215 7.75 6.32 16.01
CA ASN A 215 9.04 5.73 15.67
C ASN A 215 10.20 6.40 16.44
N LEU A 216 10.14 7.72 16.61
CA LEU A 216 11.10 8.46 17.43
C LEU A 216 11.03 7.99 18.89
N GLY A 217 9.83 7.85 19.45
CA GLY A 217 9.63 7.33 20.80
C GLY A 217 10.22 5.93 20.98
N LEU A 218 9.97 5.01 20.03
CA LEU A 218 10.55 3.66 20.06
C LEU A 218 12.09 3.69 20.01
N ALA A 219 12.65 4.49 19.13
CA ALA A 219 14.11 4.60 19.00
C ALA A 219 14.75 5.25 20.24
N LEU A 220 14.08 6.20 20.89
CA LEU A 220 14.51 6.81 22.16
C LEU A 220 14.46 5.80 23.30
N MET A 221 13.45 4.93 23.39
CA MET A 221 13.40 3.83 24.36
C MET A 221 14.59 2.90 24.18
N GLU A 222 14.88 2.51 22.95
CA GLU A 222 16.02 1.62 22.63
C GLU A 222 17.37 2.29 22.96
N LYS A 223 17.47 3.63 22.82
CA LYS A 223 18.65 4.42 23.19
C LYS A 223 18.79 4.60 24.71
N GLY A 224 17.82 4.17 25.51
CA GLY A 224 17.82 4.35 26.97
C GLY A 224 17.43 5.75 27.43
N ASN A 225 16.63 6.46 26.63
CA ASN A 225 16.09 7.77 26.99
C ASN A 225 14.55 7.72 27.13
N PRO A 226 14.02 7.09 28.16
CA PRO A 226 12.59 6.87 28.33
C PRO A 226 11.80 8.17 28.56
N ASP A 227 12.38 9.19 29.19
CA ASP A 227 11.68 10.46 29.43
C ASP A 227 11.38 11.17 28.11
N ALA A 228 12.33 11.23 27.20
CA ALA A 228 12.11 11.78 25.87
C ALA A 228 11.12 10.91 25.06
N ALA A 229 11.19 9.58 25.19
CA ALA A 229 10.24 8.67 24.52
C ALA A 229 8.79 8.90 25.01
N ILE A 230 8.58 9.11 26.31
CA ILE A 230 7.27 9.43 26.90
C ILE A 230 6.71 10.71 26.27
N ALA A 231 7.53 11.76 26.09
CA ALA A 231 7.08 12.99 25.46
C ALA A 231 6.59 12.74 24.01
N GLU A 232 7.35 11.96 23.25
CA GLU A 232 7.00 11.64 21.86
C GLU A 232 5.74 10.75 21.77
N PHE A 233 5.61 9.74 22.64
CA PHE A 233 4.40 8.92 22.70
C PHE A 233 3.17 9.70 23.13
N ARG A 234 3.30 10.68 24.05
CA ARG A 234 2.21 11.57 24.43
C ARG A 234 1.78 12.45 23.24
N THR A 235 2.74 12.97 22.46
CA THR A 235 2.43 13.71 21.24
C THR A 235 1.69 12.84 20.24
N ALA A 236 2.16 11.63 19.95
CA ALA A 236 1.50 10.69 19.05
C ALA A 236 0.10 10.31 19.54
N LEU A 237 -0.08 10.11 20.86
CA LEU A 237 -1.37 9.78 21.45
C LEU A 237 -2.36 10.96 21.43
N HIS A 238 -1.85 12.21 21.55
CA HIS A 238 -2.68 13.41 21.38
C HIS A 238 -3.26 13.50 19.97
N LEU A 239 -2.48 13.10 18.96
CA LEU A 239 -2.92 13.06 17.56
C LEU A 239 -3.88 11.90 17.26
N ARG A 240 -3.72 10.76 17.93
CA ARG A 240 -4.60 9.59 17.82
C ARG A 240 -4.86 9.00 19.20
N PRO A 241 -5.92 9.47 19.90
CA PRO A 241 -6.20 9.06 21.28
C PRO A 241 -6.52 7.59 21.48
N ASP A 242 -7.03 6.91 20.47
CA ASP A 242 -7.47 5.51 20.55
C ASP A 242 -6.46 4.52 19.95
N ASP A 243 -5.18 4.91 19.83
CA ASP A 243 -4.15 4.01 19.32
C ASP A 243 -3.62 3.12 20.45
N ALA A 244 -4.02 1.87 20.44
CA ALA A 244 -3.65 0.88 21.46
C ALA A 244 -2.13 0.63 21.51
N LYS A 245 -1.43 0.64 20.36
CA LYS A 245 0.02 0.43 20.32
C LYS A 245 0.78 1.55 21.00
N ILE A 246 0.36 2.80 20.77
CA ILE A 246 0.98 3.97 21.42
C ILE A 246 0.75 3.87 22.92
N ARG A 247 -0.47 3.53 23.40
CA ARG A 247 -0.78 3.37 24.81
C ARG A 247 0.05 2.30 25.49
N LEU A 248 0.21 1.14 24.86
CA LEU A 248 1.06 0.06 25.38
C LEU A 248 2.51 0.54 25.57
N ASN A 249 3.07 1.20 24.55
CA ASN A 249 4.46 1.68 24.62
C ASN A 249 4.63 2.81 25.63
N LEU A 250 3.67 3.75 25.71
CA LEU A 250 3.66 4.79 26.73
C LEU A 250 3.56 4.20 28.13
N GLY A 251 2.66 3.24 28.36
CA GLY A 251 2.51 2.56 29.66
C GLY A 251 3.77 1.85 30.08
N ASN A 252 4.46 1.16 29.16
CA ASN A 252 5.73 0.50 29.42
C ASN A 252 6.86 1.50 29.74
N ALA A 253 6.93 2.62 29.00
CA ALA A 253 7.93 3.68 29.27
C ALA A 253 7.71 4.32 30.63
N LEU A 254 6.47 4.67 30.98
CA LEU A 254 6.09 5.22 32.28
C LEU A 254 6.39 4.24 33.44
N ALA A 255 6.13 2.95 33.23
CA ALA A 255 6.47 1.93 34.22
C ALA A 255 7.99 1.83 34.48
N GLY A 256 8.78 1.90 33.40
CA GLY A 256 10.23 1.89 33.45
C GLY A 256 10.84 3.12 34.18
N THR A 257 10.16 4.26 34.18
CA THR A 257 10.58 5.50 34.89
C THR A 257 9.96 5.64 36.27
N GLY A 258 9.22 4.62 36.75
CA GLY A 258 8.59 4.62 38.09
C GLY A 258 7.29 5.44 38.17
N GLN A 259 6.75 5.94 37.09
CA GLN A 259 5.47 6.67 37.03
C GLN A 259 4.28 5.69 37.05
N ARG A 260 4.18 4.95 38.17
CA ARG A 260 3.32 3.75 38.32
C ARG A 260 1.83 4.03 38.05
N MET A 261 1.28 5.12 38.57
CA MET A 261 -0.15 5.41 38.43
C MET A 261 -0.52 5.73 36.98
N GLU A 262 0.29 6.54 36.29
CA GLU A 262 0.06 6.87 34.89
C GLU A 262 0.27 5.63 34.00
N ALA A 263 1.31 4.83 34.27
CA ALA A 263 1.54 3.56 33.59
C ALA A 263 0.33 2.62 33.69
N ALA A 264 -0.22 2.45 34.89
CA ALA A 264 -1.41 1.63 35.13
C ALA A 264 -2.64 2.17 34.38
N GLN A 265 -2.78 3.49 34.32
CA GLN A 265 -3.89 4.12 33.58
C GLN A 265 -3.79 3.81 32.06
N GLU A 266 -2.60 3.98 31.44
CA GLU A 266 -2.41 3.72 30.02
C GLU A 266 -2.56 2.23 29.68
N LEU A 267 -2.04 1.31 30.52
CA LEU A 267 -2.22 -0.13 30.31
C LEU A 267 -3.67 -0.57 30.45
N ARG A 268 -4.46 0.02 31.38
CA ARG A 268 -5.92 -0.26 31.46
C ARG A 268 -6.66 0.22 30.20
N GLN A 269 -6.28 1.38 29.65
CA GLN A 269 -6.88 1.86 28.40
C GLN A 269 -6.47 0.98 27.20
N TYR A 270 -5.21 0.54 27.12
CA TYR A 270 -4.77 -0.45 26.14
C TYR A 270 -5.63 -1.70 26.17
N LEU A 271 -5.81 -2.31 27.36
CA LEU A 271 -6.60 -3.53 27.55
C LEU A 271 -8.10 -3.35 27.21
N ARG A 272 -8.63 -2.12 27.23
CA ARG A 272 -10.00 -1.81 26.80
C ARG A 272 -10.14 -1.68 25.29
N LEU A 273 -9.09 -1.23 24.62
CA LEU A 273 -9.11 -0.97 23.17
C LEU A 273 -8.80 -2.21 22.36
N GLU A 274 -7.98 -3.12 22.90
CA GLU A 274 -7.57 -4.32 22.18
C GLU A 274 -8.55 -5.47 22.37
N LEU A 275 -8.88 -6.14 21.26
CA LEU A 275 -9.66 -7.38 21.29
C LEU A 275 -8.74 -8.56 21.54
N ASP A 276 -9.14 -9.51 22.40
CA ASP A 276 -8.39 -10.76 22.57
C ASP A 276 -8.48 -11.61 21.31
N THR A 277 -7.36 -11.66 20.58
CA THR A 277 -7.16 -12.49 19.40
C THR A 277 -5.93 -13.37 19.60
N PRO A 278 -5.82 -14.52 18.90
CA PRO A 278 -4.61 -15.33 18.98
C PRO A 278 -3.32 -14.58 18.64
N ALA A 279 -3.42 -13.53 17.81
CA ALA A 279 -2.29 -12.74 17.36
C ALA A 279 -1.74 -11.78 18.44
N ASN A 280 -2.60 -11.25 19.32
CA ASN A 280 -2.21 -10.24 20.31
C ASN A 280 -2.30 -10.75 21.77
N ARG A 281 -2.79 -11.98 22.01
CA ARG A 281 -2.98 -12.55 23.35
C ARG A 281 -1.75 -12.43 24.24
N ARG A 282 -0.58 -12.72 23.70
CA ARG A 282 0.68 -12.58 24.43
C ARG A 282 0.92 -11.16 24.96
N TRP A 283 0.58 -10.16 24.16
CA TRP A 283 0.75 -8.74 24.54
C TRP A 283 -0.26 -8.33 25.60
N LEU A 284 -1.49 -8.86 25.51
CA LEU A 284 -2.53 -8.65 26.53
C LEU A 284 -2.11 -9.27 27.87
N GLU A 285 -1.65 -10.52 27.87
CA GLU A 285 -1.17 -11.21 29.08
C GLU A 285 0.01 -10.47 29.74
N GLN A 286 0.94 -9.95 28.94
CA GLN A 286 2.06 -9.15 29.43
C GLN A 286 1.60 -7.81 30.03
N ALA A 287 0.66 -7.13 29.35
CA ALA A 287 0.09 -5.87 29.86
C ALA A 287 -0.68 -6.08 31.16
N GLU A 288 -1.48 -7.16 31.28
CA GLU A 288 -2.18 -7.52 32.50
C GLU A 288 -1.21 -7.87 33.65
N ALA A 289 -0.18 -8.64 33.37
CA ALA A 289 0.82 -8.97 34.37
C ALA A 289 1.52 -7.72 34.89
N LYS A 290 1.90 -6.80 33.96
CA LYS A 290 2.53 -5.53 34.34
C LYS A 290 1.58 -4.63 35.14
N LEU A 291 0.31 -4.59 34.75
CA LEU A 291 -0.72 -3.83 35.49
C LEU A 291 -0.85 -4.36 36.92
N ARG A 292 -0.96 -5.68 37.12
CA ARG A 292 -0.99 -6.29 38.47
C ARG A 292 0.25 -5.91 39.32
N GLU A 293 1.45 -5.94 38.72
CA GLU A 293 2.68 -5.51 39.40
C GLU A 293 2.62 -4.04 39.86
N LEU A 294 2.10 -3.16 38.98
CA LEU A 294 1.97 -1.74 39.28
C LEU A 294 0.94 -1.42 40.36
N GLU A 295 -0.10 -2.24 40.49
CA GLU A 295 -1.20 -2.09 41.46
C GLU A 295 -0.88 -2.70 42.84
N MET A 296 0.14 -3.55 42.97
CA MET A 296 0.53 -4.09 44.25
C MET A 296 1.04 -2.97 45.18
N PRO A 297 0.61 -2.95 46.46
CA PRO A 297 1.19 -2.06 47.46
C PRO A 297 2.68 -2.35 47.64
N GLN A 298 3.48 -1.29 47.80
CA GLN A 298 4.90 -1.38 48.11
C GLN A 298 5.12 -1.63 49.59
#